data_446dd9331ea21b2a78e68d53873fb3b2
#
_entry.id   446dd9331ea21b2a78e68d53873fb3b2
#
_cell.length_a   1.000
_cell.length_b   1.000
_cell.length_c   1.000
_cell.angle_alpha   90.00
_cell.angle_beta   90.00
_cell.angle_gamma   90.00
#
_symmetry.space_group_name_H-M   'P 1'
#
loop_
_entity.id
_entity.type
_entity.pdbx_description
1 polymer ?
#
loop_
_entity_poly.entity_id
_entity_poly.type
_entity_poly.pdbx_seq_one_letter_code
_entity_poly.pdbx_strand_id
1 'polypeptide(L)'
;MKIAIIGVGNLGLSIAKGLLISDKITSLYLTKNKISTIKEYNEIENVFVTNDNVEAVSNSDIIIISVQPNDALYILENIKKHIQENHIIISTITGLKINEIEKVIGADKKIIRSMPNTAISVRKSLTCICSNDTGSPFLDLCISIFNSVGKAIIIDESKMQSATVMCASGIAFWMRIIRAMAQGGVELGFEAKDSLEISYRTAQGAISLLEKNKTHPEEEIDKVTTPSGCTIKGIIEMENKGLSSAIIHGLISVSYTHLTLPTSYPV
;
A
#
# COMPACT_ATOMS: atom_id res chain seq x y z
N MET A 1 6.19 15.08 15.43
CA MET A 1 7.03 13.98 14.91
C MET A 1 7.87 14.51 13.77
N LYS A 2 9.16 14.23 13.77
CA LYS A 2 10.07 14.53 12.67
C LYS A 2 10.21 13.29 11.79
N ILE A 3 9.84 13.39 10.53
CA ILE A 3 9.79 12.26 9.61
C ILE A 3 10.66 12.54 8.39
N ALA A 4 11.48 11.56 7.98
CA ALA A 4 12.12 11.54 6.67
C ALA A 4 11.47 10.49 5.77
N ILE A 5 11.23 10.82 4.51
CA ILE A 5 10.86 9.86 3.46
C ILE A 5 12.02 9.79 2.48
N ILE A 6 12.74 8.66 2.53
CA ILE A 6 13.85 8.37 1.65
C ILE A 6 13.32 7.74 0.36
N GLY A 7 13.49 8.45 -0.76
CA GLY A 7 13.00 7.99 -2.06
C GLY A 7 11.56 8.41 -2.36
N VAL A 8 11.34 9.71 -2.63
CA VAL A 8 10.02 10.23 -2.95
C VAL A 8 9.68 9.97 -4.43
N GLY A 9 9.32 8.70 -4.72
CA GLY A 9 8.63 8.28 -5.93
C GLY A 9 7.10 8.44 -5.78
N ASN A 10 6.31 7.70 -6.57
CA ASN A 10 4.84 7.79 -6.51
C ASN A 10 4.30 7.43 -5.11
N LEU A 11 4.81 6.33 -4.51
CA LEU A 11 4.40 5.88 -3.19
C LEU A 11 4.83 6.86 -2.10
N GLY A 12 6.13 7.21 -2.07
CA GLY A 12 6.66 8.15 -1.08
C GLY A 12 5.98 9.52 -1.13
N LEU A 13 5.66 10.01 -2.32
CA LEU A 13 4.91 11.26 -2.49
C LEU A 13 3.47 11.15 -1.97
N SER A 14 2.82 10.02 -2.19
CA SER A 14 1.46 9.79 -1.69
C SER A 14 1.44 9.71 -0.16
N ILE A 15 2.46 9.08 0.45
CA ILE A 15 2.66 9.08 1.90
C ILE A 15 2.87 10.52 2.40
N ALA A 16 3.78 11.28 1.77
CA ALA A 16 4.05 12.67 2.13
C ALA A 16 2.76 13.52 2.11
N LYS A 17 1.98 13.46 1.03
CA LYS A 17 0.70 14.18 0.92
C LYS A 17 -0.29 13.81 2.01
N GLY A 18 -0.37 12.54 2.37
CA GLY A 18 -1.24 12.08 3.45
C GLY A 18 -0.78 12.57 4.82
N LEU A 19 0.53 12.56 5.07
CA LEU A 19 1.12 13.04 6.31
C LEU A 19 0.97 14.55 6.49
N LEU A 20 1.07 15.34 5.43
CA LEU A 20 0.93 16.80 5.46
C LEU A 20 -0.47 17.28 5.92
N ILE A 21 -1.48 16.41 5.87
CA ILE A 21 -2.83 16.74 6.38
C ILE A 21 -2.91 16.52 7.90
N SER A 22 -1.88 15.92 8.51
CA SER A 22 -1.87 15.59 9.94
C SER A 22 -1.13 16.65 10.73
N ASP A 23 -1.78 17.24 11.73
CA ASP A 23 -1.21 18.23 12.67
C ASP A 23 -0.10 17.64 13.57
N LYS A 24 0.18 16.33 13.46
CA LYS A 24 1.19 15.64 14.28
C LYS A 24 2.62 15.76 13.73
N ILE A 25 2.79 16.26 12.50
CA ILE A 25 4.09 16.37 11.84
C ILE A 25 4.70 17.74 12.19
N THR A 26 5.89 17.72 12.80
CA THR A 26 6.64 18.93 13.13
C THR A 26 7.71 19.25 12.10
N SER A 27 8.21 18.25 11.37
CA SER A 27 9.05 18.46 10.19
C SER A 27 8.99 17.23 9.28
N LEU A 28 9.09 17.45 7.97
CA LEU A 28 9.06 16.41 6.95
C LEU A 28 10.20 16.59 5.97
N TYR A 29 11.16 15.68 5.97
CA TYR A 29 12.24 15.62 5.01
C TYR A 29 11.85 14.71 3.84
N LEU A 30 12.00 15.21 2.61
CA LEU A 30 11.69 14.49 1.38
C LEU A 30 12.95 14.33 0.56
N THR A 31 13.42 13.09 0.34
CA THR A 31 14.62 12.89 -0.47
C THR A 31 14.32 12.32 -1.84
N LYS A 32 15.04 12.85 -2.85
CA LYS A 32 14.95 12.39 -4.24
C LYS A 32 16.21 12.76 -5.00
N ASN A 33 16.72 11.88 -5.86
CA ASN A 33 17.89 12.17 -6.69
C ASN A 33 17.68 13.43 -7.55
N LYS A 34 16.52 13.57 -8.18
CA LYS A 34 16.15 14.74 -8.98
C LYS A 34 15.16 15.62 -8.22
N ILE A 35 15.66 16.44 -7.31
CA ILE A 35 14.85 17.31 -6.44
C ILE A 35 13.95 18.30 -7.21
N SER A 36 14.35 18.70 -8.44
CA SER A 36 13.55 19.62 -9.26
C SER A 36 12.12 19.14 -9.53
N THR A 37 11.85 17.83 -9.41
CA THR A 37 10.52 17.23 -9.64
C THR A 37 9.59 17.30 -8.42
N ILE A 38 10.09 17.75 -7.28
CA ILE A 38 9.34 17.90 -6.01
C ILE A 38 9.69 19.22 -5.32
N LYS A 39 10.26 20.17 -6.05
CA LYS A 39 10.77 21.43 -5.51
C LYS A 39 9.68 22.29 -4.88
N GLU A 40 8.45 22.20 -5.40
CA GLU A 40 7.29 22.91 -4.89
C GLU A 40 6.95 22.57 -3.42
N TYR A 41 7.40 21.43 -2.92
CA TYR A 41 7.19 21.06 -1.52
C TYR A 41 8.03 21.88 -0.54
N ASN A 42 9.11 22.55 -0.97
CA ASN A 42 9.86 23.49 -0.12
C ASN A 42 9.07 24.76 0.23
N GLU A 43 7.98 25.05 -0.48
CA GLU A 43 7.11 26.19 -0.18
C GLU A 43 6.16 25.90 0.99
N ILE A 44 6.07 24.63 1.40
CA ILE A 44 5.23 24.20 2.52
C ILE A 44 6.05 24.34 3.81
N GLU A 45 5.48 24.99 4.80
CA GLU A 45 6.13 25.19 6.10
C GLU A 45 6.52 23.84 6.73
N ASN A 46 7.74 23.78 7.28
CA ASN A 46 8.31 22.58 7.91
C ASN A 46 8.53 21.37 6.96
N VAL A 47 8.53 21.59 5.65
CA VAL A 47 8.92 20.59 4.65
C VAL A 47 10.26 20.95 4.03
N PHE A 48 11.18 19.97 4.00
CA PHE A 48 12.56 20.13 3.51
C PHE A 48 12.81 19.12 2.39
N VAL A 49 13.19 19.61 1.22
CA VAL A 49 13.51 18.76 0.06
C VAL A 49 15.03 18.75 -0.13
N THR A 50 15.62 17.56 -0.14
CA THR A 50 17.06 17.37 -0.31
C THR A 50 17.35 16.13 -1.16
N ASN A 51 18.56 16.03 -1.71
CA ASN A 51 19.10 14.80 -2.28
C ASN A 51 20.08 14.09 -1.32
N ASP A 52 20.28 14.64 -0.14
CA ASP A 52 21.15 14.06 0.89
C ASP A 52 20.31 13.25 1.89
N ASN A 53 20.40 11.93 1.78
CA ASN A 53 19.72 11.01 2.68
C ASN A 53 20.26 11.08 4.12
N VAL A 54 21.54 11.41 4.30
CA VAL A 54 22.18 11.55 5.62
C VAL A 54 21.64 12.77 6.34
N GLU A 55 21.51 13.90 5.64
CA GLU A 55 20.87 15.10 6.17
C GLU A 55 19.45 14.79 6.66
N ALA A 56 18.65 14.13 5.82
CA ALA A 56 17.27 13.80 6.16
C ALA A 56 17.17 12.87 7.38
N VAL A 57 18.00 11.83 7.45
CA VAL A 57 18.07 10.88 8.59
C VAL A 57 18.45 11.60 9.87
N SER A 58 19.51 12.42 9.82
CA SER A 58 20.05 13.10 11.01
C SER A 58 19.08 14.12 11.66
N ASN A 59 18.09 14.58 10.90
CA ASN A 59 17.10 15.56 11.35
C ASN A 59 15.70 14.95 11.63
N SER A 60 15.58 13.64 11.68
CA SER A 60 14.30 12.95 11.81
C SER A 60 14.31 11.90 12.91
N ASP A 61 13.14 11.55 13.44
CA ASP A 61 12.97 10.48 14.43
C ASP A 61 12.46 9.19 13.76
N ILE A 62 11.71 9.35 12.65
CA ILE A 62 11.09 8.26 11.89
C ILE A 62 11.60 8.34 10.45
N ILE A 63 12.16 7.25 9.96
CA ILE A 63 12.74 7.16 8.63
C ILE A 63 11.93 6.16 7.80
N ILE A 64 11.14 6.66 6.84
CA ILE A 64 10.37 5.84 5.91
C ILE A 64 11.21 5.64 4.64
N ILE A 65 11.55 4.38 4.34
CA ILE A 65 12.34 4.02 3.16
C ILE A 65 11.39 3.55 2.06
N SER A 66 11.29 4.34 0.97
CA SER A 66 10.34 4.14 -0.13
C SER A 66 11.06 4.21 -1.49
N VAL A 67 12.17 3.50 -1.60
CA VAL A 67 12.99 3.39 -2.81
C VAL A 67 12.71 2.10 -3.57
N GLN A 68 13.26 1.99 -4.78
CA GLN A 68 13.18 0.73 -5.53
C GLN A 68 13.93 -0.39 -4.78
N PRO A 69 13.48 -1.66 -4.87
CA PRO A 69 14.12 -2.78 -4.19
C PRO A 69 15.63 -2.90 -4.48
N ASN A 70 16.03 -2.64 -5.72
CA ASN A 70 17.44 -2.72 -6.14
C ASN A 70 18.34 -1.68 -5.46
N ASP A 71 17.80 -0.53 -5.06
CA ASP A 71 18.56 0.55 -4.42
C ASP A 71 18.58 0.43 -2.90
N ALA A 72 17.72 -0.41 -2.35
CA ALA A 72 17.41 -0.45 -0.92
C ALA A 72 18.63 -0.72 -0.04
N LEU A 73 19.35 -1.80 -0.31
CA LEU A 73 20.51 -2.19 0.49
C LEU A 73 21.65 -1.18 0.38
N TYR A 74 21.87 -0.62 -0.81
CA TYR A 74 22.85 0.44 -1.02
C TYR A 74 22.52 1.70 -0.19
N ILE A 75 21.27 2.12 -0.18
CA ILE A 75 20.84 3.28 0.59
C ILE A 75 20.94 3.02 2.09
N LEU A 76 20.51 1.84 2.57
CA LEU A 76 20.67 1.44 3.97
C LEU A 76 22.14 1.47 4.40
N GLU A 77 23.05 0.94 3.57
CA GLU A 77 24.50 0.96 3.83
C GLU A 77 25.04 2.39 3.97
N ASN A 78 24.59 3.31 3.11
CA ASN A 78 25.02 4.70 3.15
C ASN A 78 24.56 5.46 4.40
N ILE A 79 23.34 5.18 4.90
CA ILE A 79 22.78 5.88 6.05
C ILE A 79 23.06 5.18 7.40
N LYS A 80 23.52 3.93 7.42
CA LYS A 80 23.59 3.11 8.64
C LYS A 80 24.36 3.74 9.79
N LYS A 81 25.43 4.49 9.50
CA LYS A 81 26.27 5.17 10.53
C LYS A 81 25.55 6.34 11.19
N HIS A 82 24.47 6.82 10.58
CA HIS A 82 23.66 7.93 11.06
C HIS A 82 22.35 7.48 11.70
N ILE A 83 22.06 6.16 11.67
CA ILE A 83 20.90 5.58 12.35
C ILE A 83 21.23 5.44 13.84
N GLN A 84 20.56 6.25 14.66
CA GLN A 84 20.70 6.28 16.11
C GLN A 84 19.71 5.28 16.76
N GLU A 85 19.87 5.07 18.07
CA GLU A 85 19.01 4.14 18.85
C GLU A 85 17.56 4.59 18.94
N ASN A 86 17.30 5.91 18.92
CA ASN A 86 15.96 6.47 18.98
C ASN A 86 15.21 6.38 17.63
N HIS A 87 15.90 6.20 16.51
CA HIS A 87 15.26 6.15 15.20
C HIS A 87 14.36 4.92 15.02
N ILE A 88 13.24 5.12 14.33
CA ILE A 88 12.32 4.08 13.88
C ILE A 88 12.44 3.99 12.36
N ILE A 89 12.84 2.82 11.87
CA ILE A 89 12.98 2.57 10.43
C ILE A 89 11.72 1.88 9.93
N ILE A 90 11.02 2.50 8.97
CA ILE A 90 9.83 1.95 8.34
C ILE A 90 10.16 1.66 6.87
N SER A 91 10.26 0.38 6.52
CA SER A 91 10.48 -0.04 5.14
C SER A 91 9.14 -0.25 4.42
N THR A 92 8.93 0.42 3.28
CA THR A 92 7.81 0.16 2.37
C THR A 92 8.23 -0.66 1.15
N ILE A 93 9.40 -1.29 1.21
CA ILE A 93 10.05 -1.95 0.08
C ILE A 93 9.50 -3.36 -0.10
N THR A 94 8.98 -3.62 -1.30
CA THR A 94 8.50 -4.94 -1.67
C THR A 94 9.64 -5.96 -1.68
N GLY A 95 9.42 -7.12 -1.07
CA GLY A 95 10.38 -8.23 -1.08
C GLY A 95 11.48 -8.15 -0.03
N LEU A 96 11.88 -6.97 0.44
CA LEU A 96 12.96 -6.83 1.42
C LEU A 96 12.49 -7.25 2.82
N LYS A 97 13.08 -8.30 3.37
CA LYS A 97 12.72 -8.86 4.69
C LYS A 97 13.41 -8.13 5.83
N ILE A 98 12.83 -8.21 7.03
CA ILE A 98 13.41 -7.62 8.25
C ILE A 98 14.85 -8.12 8.47
N ASN A 99 15.09 -9.42 8.37
CA ASN A 99 16.42 -9.99 8.59
C ASN A 99 17.47 -9.50 7.57
N GLU A 100 17.07 -9.09 6.39
CA GLU A 100 17.98 -8.50 5.38
C GLU A 100 18.32 -7.06 5.75
N ILE A 101 17.36 -6.31 6.31
CA ILE A 101 17.59 -4.96 6.84
C ILE A 101 18.51 -5.05 8.06
N GLU A 102 18.24 -5.96 9.00
CA GLU A 102 19.04 -6.19 10.22
C GLU A 102 20.50 -6.50 9.91
N LYS A 103 20.79 -7.29 8.88
CA LYS A 103 22.17 -7.58 8.44
C LYS A 103 22.95 -6.33 8.04
N VAL A 104 22.27 -5.28 7.60
CA VAL A 104 22.90 -4.03 7.17
C VAL A 104 23.03 -3.03 8.29
N ILE A 105 21.92 -2.79 9.04
CA ILE A 105 21.88 -1.70 10.03
C ILE A 105 21.95 -2.16 11.48
N GLY A 106 21.88 -3.47 11.74
CA GLY A 106 21.90 -4.08 13.08
C GLY A 106 20.53 -4.55 13.55
N ALA A 107 20.50 -5.67 14.29
CA ALA A 107 19.27 -6.26 14.85
C ALA A 107 18.77 -5.50 16.11
N ASP A 108 19.59 -4.62 16.68
CA ASP A 108 19.24 -3.71 17.78
C ASP A 108 18.37 -2.53 17.34
N LYS A 109 18.24 -2.29 16.03
CA LYS A 109 17.45 -1.17 15.47
C LYS A 109 15.96 -1.51 15.43
N LYS A 110 15.13 -0.47 15.59
CA LYS A 110 13.67 -0.57 15.51
C LYS A 110 13.25 -0.63 14.06
N ILE A 111 12.91 -1.82 13.56
CA ILE A 111 12.59 -2.05 12.16
C ILE A 111 11.12 -2.45 12.05
N ILE A 112 10.40 -1.72 11.21
CA ILE A 112 8.99 -1.99 10.87
C ILE A 112 8.91 -2.13 9.35
N ARG A 113 8.28 -3.20 8.88
CA ARG A 113 7.89 -3.32 7.48
C ARG A 113 6.44 -2.92 7.30
N SER A 114 6.18 -2.17 6.26
CA SER A 114 4.83 -1.77 5.88
C SER A 114 4.61 -2.03 4.38
N MET A 115 3.41 -2.49 4.05
CA MET A 115 2.98 -2.72 2.68
C MET A 115 1.69 -1.94 2.41
N PRO A 116 1.81 -0.65 2.08
CA PRO A 116 0.70 0.16 1.59
C PRO A 116 0.37 -0.18 0.13
N ASN A 117 -0.70 0.44 -0.38
CA ASN A 117 -1.04 0.39 -1.81
C ASN A 117 -1.27 1.78 -2.39
N THR A 118 -1.50 1.86 -3.70
CA THR A 118 -1.66 3.13 -4.42
C THR A 118 -2.86 3.98 -3.97
N ALA A 119 -3.87 3.37 -3.31
CA ALA A 119 -5.00 4.10 -2.74
C ALA A 119 -4.60 5.00 -1.56
N ILE A 120 -3.34 4.98 -1.12
CA ILE A 120 -2.78 5.94 -0.17
C ILE A 120 -2.93 7.38 -0.66
N SER A 121 -2.87 7.62 -1.97
CA SER A 121 -3.05 8.94 -2.59
C SER A 121 -4.43 9.57 -2.34
N VAL A 122 -5.43 8.73 -2.09
CA VAL A 122 -6.81 9.12 -1.78
C VAL A 122 -7.20 8.75 -0.33
N ARG A 123 -6.23 8.44 0.52
CA ARG A 123 -6.38 8.10 1.94
C ARG A 123 -7.32 6.89 2.18
N LYS A 124 -7.25 5.91 1.32
CA LYS A 124 -8.02 4.65 1.37
C LYS A 124 -7.11 3.42 1.26
N SER A 125 -5.82 3.56 1.57
CA SER A 125 -4.92 2.41 1.60
C SER A 125 -5.28 1.46 2.74
N LEU A 126 -5.20 0.16 2.50
CA LEU A 126 -4.96 -0.80 3.56
C LEU A 126 -3.45 -1.05 3.60
N THR A 127 -2.83 -0.77 4.76
CA THR A 127 -1.39 -0.98 4.97
C THR A 127 -1.19 -2.13 5.94
N CYS A 128 -0.56 -3.20 5.48
CA CYS A 128 -0.13 -4.30 6.36
C CYS A 128 1.22 -3.97 6.97
N ILE A 129 1.39 -4.18 8.28
CA ILE A 129 2.62 -3.88 9.02
C ILE A 129 3.06 -5.06 9.87
N CYS A 130 4.38 -5.23 9.99
CA CYS A 130 5.04 -6.13 10.93
C CYS A 130 6.35 -5.50 11.41
N SER A 131 6.96 -6.05 12.45
CA SER A 131 8.21 -5.52 13.00
C SER A 131 9.13 -6.63 13.48
N ASN A 132 10.42 -6.29 13.75
CA ASN A 132 11.25 -7.08 14.63
C ASN A 132 10.88 -6.84 16.11
N ASP A 133 11.53 -7.55 17.01
CA ASP A 133 11.24 -7.46 18.45
C ASP A 133 11.46 -6.04 18.98
N THR A 134 12.55 -5.38 18.58
CA THR A 134 12.87 -4.01 19.01
C THR A 134 11.91 -2.96 18.43
N GLY A 135 11.32 -3.21 17.26
CA GLY A 135 10.30 -2.36 16.63
C GLY A 135 8.89 -2.58 17.18
N SER A 136 8.61 -3.74 17.78
CA SER A 136 7.27 -4.13 18.25
C SER A 136 6.61 -3.09 19.19
N PRO A 137 7.29 -2.46 20.15
CA PRO A 137 6.69 -1.42 21.00
C PRO A 137 6.23 -0.16 20.22
N PHE A 138 6.64 0.00 18.98
CA PHE A 138 6.34 1.17 18.15
C PHE A 138 5.28 0.90 17.07
N LEU A 139 4.67 -0.28 17.06
CA LEU A 139 3.63 -0.64 16.09
C LEU A 139 2.41 0.28 16.19
N ASP A 140 1.98 0.66 17.38
CA ASP A 140 0.84 1.59 17.55
C ASP A 140 1.12 2.98 16.95
N LEU A 141 2.36 3.46 17.09
CA LEU A 141 2.79 4.69 16.45
C LEU A 141 2.74 4.55 14.92
N CYS A 142 3.22 3.43 14.38
CA CYS A 142 3.19 3.14 12.95
C CYS A 142 1.74 3.04 12.43
N ILE A 143 0.84 2.36 13.18
CA ILE A 143 -0.61 2.35 12.90
C ILE A 143 -1.16 3.78 12.83
N SER A 144 -0.82 4.62 13.79
CA SER A 144 -1.29 6.03 13.81
C SER A 144 -0.83 6.80 12.58
N ILE A 145 0.40 6.56 12.11
CA ILE A 145 0.94 7.17 10.88
C ILE A 145 0.14 6.72 9.66
N PHE A 146 -0.02 5.40 9.46
CA PHE A 146 -0.72 4.89 8.28
C PHE A 146 -2.23 5.06 8.32
N ASN A 147 -2.85 5.19 9.50
CA ASN A 147 -4.26 5.54 9.63
C ASN A 147 -4.56 6.98 9.16
N SER A 148 -3.57 7.87 9.09
CA SER A 148 -3.73 9.19 8.46
C SER A 148 -3.94 9.11 6.94
N VAL A 149 -3.50 8.01 6.33
CA VAL A 149 -3.55 7.78 4.88
C VAL A 149 -4.40 6.56 4.47
N GLY A 150 -5.19 6.02 5.40
CA GLY A 150 -6.05 4.87 5.17
C GLY A 150 -6.31 4.10 6.44
N LYS A 151 -6.08 2.78 6.41
CA LYS A 151 -6.17 1.88 7.56
C LYS A 151 -4.92 1.00 7.61
N ALA A 152 -4.44 0.73 8.82
CA ALA A 152 -3.32 -0.19 9.03
C ALA A 152 -3.76 -1.41 9.85
N ILE A 153 -3.16 -2.57 9.56
CA ILE A 153 -3.34 -3.82 10.30
C ILE A 153 -1.98 -4.47 10.57
N ILE A 154 -1.85 -5.09 11.73
CA ILE A 154 -0.66 -5.88 12.07
C ILE A 154 -0.83 -7.29 11.53
N ILE A 155 0.22 -7.83 10.92
CA ILE A 155 0.30 -9.20 10.44
C ILE A 155 1.67 -9.80 10.77
N ASP A 156 1.79 -11.12 10.73
CA ASP A 156 3.10 -11.79 10.79
C ASP A 156 3.92 -11.49 9.53
N GLU A 157 5.25 -11.38 9.66
CA GLU A 157 6.12 -11.15 8.50
C GLU A 157 6.00 -12.24 7.44
N SER A 158 5.77 -13.49 7.86
CA SER A 158 5.54 -14.62 6.94
C SER A 158 4.37 -14.42 5.97
N LYS A 159 3.39 -13.59 6.35
CA LYS A 159 2.22 -13.24 5.54
C LYS A 159 2.42 -11.99 4.67
N MET A 160 3.54 -11.27 4.82
CA MET A 160 3.77 -10.00 4.11
C MET A 160 3.76 -10.17 2.59
N GLN A 161 4.25 -11.31 2.08
CA GLN A 161 4.20 -11.62 0.65
C GLN A 161 2.75 -11.78 0.16
N SER A 162 1.92 -12.53 0.88
CA SER A 162 0.50 -12.68 0.57
C SER A 162 -0.25 -11.35 0.68
N ALA A 163 0.11 -10.52 1.67
CA ALA A 163 -0.42 -9.17 1.81
C ALA A 163 -0.07 -8.28 0.60
N THR A 164 1.14 -8.41 0.04
CA THR A 164 1.53 -7.71 -1.19
C THR A 164 0.60 -8.07 -2.35
N VAL A 165 0.30 -9.36 -2.51
CA VAL A 165 -0.64 -9.83 -3.55
C VAL A 165 -2.04 -9.28 -3.32
N MET A 166 -2.57 -9.43 -2.11
CA MET A 166 -3.94 -9.03 -1.78
C MET A 166 -4.14 -7.50 -1.76
N CYS A 167 -3.21 -6.77 -1.15
CA CYS A 167 -3.39 -5.34 -0.92
C CYS A 167 -2.82 -4.49 -2.06
N ALA A 168 -1.63 -4.80 -2.59
CA ALA A 168 -1.02 -4.00 -3.64
C ALA A 168 -1.50 -4.41 -5.03
N SER A 169 -1.32 -5.67 -5.43
CA SER A 169 -1.80 -6.17 -6.73
C SER A 169 -3.32 -6.22 -6.81
N GLY A 170 -4.00 -6.50 -5.69
CA GLY A 170 -5.46 -6.56 -5.58
C GLY A 170 -6.17 -5.31 -6.06
N ILE A 171 -5.57 -4.13 -5.96
CA ILE A 171 -6.11 -2.89 -6.52
C ILE A 171 -6.35 -3.02 -8.02
N ALA A 172 -5.39 -3.60 -8.76
CA ALA A 172 -5.53 -3.80 -10.20
C ALA A 172 -6.64 -4.81 -10.53
N PHE A 173 -6.81 -5.84 -9.71
CA PHE A 173 -7.88 -6.85 -9.89
C PHE A 173 -9.26 -6.23 -9.68
N TRP A 174 -9.45 -5.43 -8.64
CA TRP A 174 -10.69 -4.69 -8.43
C TRP A 174 -10.98 -3.71 -9.58
N MET A 175 -9.97 -2.97 -10.06
CA MET A 175 -10.14 -2.10 -11.24
C MET A 175 -10.52 -2.90 -12.50
N ARG A 176 -9.98 -4.12 -12.68
CA ARG A 176 -10.34 -5.01 -13.78
C ARG A 176 -11.79 -5.48 -13.71
N ILE A 177 -12.28 -5.81 -12.52
CA ILE A 177 -13.69 -6.18 -12.28
C ILE A 177 -14.60 -4.98 -12.58
N ILE A 178 -14.29 -3.79 -12.07
CA ILE A 178 -15.05 -2.56 -12.34
C ILE A 178 -15.09 -2.28 -13.85
N ARG A 179 -13.98 -2.46 -14.57
CA ARG A 179 -13.95 -2.29 -16.02
C ARG A 179 -14.82 -3.32 -16.72
N ALA A 180 -14.83 -4.57 -16.30
CA ALA A 180 -15.70 -5.59 -16.91
C ALA A 180 -17.18 -5.24 -16.70
N MET A 181 -17.56 -4.78 -15.50
CA MET A 181 -18.89 -4.26 -15.22
C MET A 181 -19.27 -3.09 -16.16
N ALA A 182 -18.35 -2.13 -16.33
CA ALA A 182 -18.57 -1.00 -17.21
C ALA A 182 -18.72 -1.43 -18.68
N GLN A 183 -17.97 -2.43 -19.15
CA GLN A 183 -18.14 -2.98 -20.51
C GLN A 183 -19.51 -3.65 -20.66
N GLY A 184 -19.97 -4.40 -19.67
CA GLY A 184 -21.31 -4.99 -19.67
C GLY A 184 -22.41 -3.92 -19.70
N GLY A 185 -22.23 -2.81 -18.96
CA GLY A 185 -23.20 -1.69 -18.99
C GLY A 185 -23.30 -1.03 -20.38
N VAL A 186 -22.17 -0.92 -21.11
CA VAL A 186 -22.20 -0.43 -22.49
C VAL A 186 -22.99 -1.38 -23.40
N GLU A 187 -22.81 -2.69 -23.24
CA GLU A 187 -23.60 -3.70 -23.98
C GLU A 187 -25.10 -3.61 -23.66
N LEU A 188 -25.44 -3.19 -22.43
CA LEU A 188 -26.82 -2.94 -22.02
C LEU A 188 -27.38 -1.58 -22.49
N GLY A 189 -26.60 -0.78 -23.27
CA GLY A 189 -27.03 0.45 -23.87
C GLY A 189 -26.69 1.74 -23.13
N PHE A 190 -25.90 1.69 -22.06
CA PHE A 190 -25.41 2.90 -21.39
C PHE A 190 -24.26 3.55 -22.16
N GLU A 191 -24.18 4.86 -22.14
CA GLU A 191 -22.96 5.55 -22.55
C GLU A 191 -21.77 5.13 -21.70
N ALA A 192 -20.57 5.04 -22.30
CA ALA A 192 -19.37 4.52 -21.64
C ALA A 192 -19.03 5.25 -20.32
N LYS A 193 -19.25 6.57 -20.29
CA LYS A 193 -19.01 7.40 -19.11
C LYS A 193 -19.98 7.05 -17.97
N ASP A 194 -21.26 6.94 -18.28
CA ASP A 194 -22.30 6.65 -17.31
C ASP A 194 -22.17 5.21 -16.78
N SER A 195 -21.88 4.28 -17.68
CA SER A 195 -21.64 2.89 -17.34
C SER A 195 -20.45 2.74 -16.36
N LEU A 196 -19.36 3.48 -16.58
CA LEU A 196 -18.23 3.49 -15.67
C LEU A 196 -18.61 4.05 -14.29
N GLU A 197 -19.34 5.17 -14.27
CA GLU A 197 -19.79 5.79 -13.01
C GLU A 197 -20.71 4.86 -12.23
N ILE A 198 -21.70 4.28 -12.87
CA ILE A 198 -22.61 3.30 -12.27
C ILE A 198 -21.82 2.13 -11.67
N SER A 199 -20.85 1.59 -12.41
CA SER A 199 -20.06 0.42 -11.99
C SER A 199 -19.26 0.69 -10.70
N TYR A 200 -18.48 1.78 -10.63
CA TYR A 200 -17.68 2.04 -9.44
C TYR A 200 -18.51 2.52 -8.26
N ARG A 201 -19.63 3.25 -8.49
CA ARG A 201 -20.55 3.65 -7.41
C ARG A 201 -21.25 2.44 -6.79
N THR A 202 -21.69 1.50 -7.62
CA THR A 202 -22.31 0.25 -7.14
C THR A 202 -21.30 -0.58 -6.34
N ALA A 203 -20.05 -0.72 -6.82
CA ALA A 203 -18.99 -1.39 -6.06
C ALA A 203 -18.72 -0.71 -4.71
N GLN A 204 -18.67 0.63 -4.68
CA GLN A 204 -18.51 1.39 -3.44
C GLN A 204 -19.67 1.15 -2.47
N GLY A 205 -20.91 1.06 -2.97
CA GLY A 205 -22.09 0.73 -2.16
C GLY A 205 -21.97 -0.67 -1.55
N ALA A 206 -21.61 -1.67 -2.32
CA ALA A 206 -21.42 -3.04 -1.84
C ALA A 206 -20.33 -3.14 -0.75
N ILE A 207 -19.18 -2.49 -0.94
CA ILE A 207 -18.11 -2.41 0.06
C ILE A 207 -18.62 -1.74 1.34
N SER A 208 -19.36 -0.64 1.22
CA SER A 208 -19.89 0.10 2.38
C SER A 208 -20.91 -0.72 3.18
N LEU A 209 -21.70 -1.58 2.52
CA LEU A 209 -22.59 -2.51 3.21
C LEU A 209 -21.82 -3.53 4.03
N LEU A 210 -20.77 -4.15 3.47
CA LEU A 210 -19.93 -5.10 4.21
C LEU A 210 -19.21 -4.42 5.39
N GLU A 211 -18.68 -3.20 5.20
CA GLU A 211 -18.01 -2.45 6.28
C GLU A 211 -18.97 -2.10 7.43
N LYS A 212 -20.19 -1.70 7.09
CA LYS A 212 -21.22 -1.30 8.07
C LYS A 212 -21.79 -2.51 8.81
N ASN A 213 -22.20 -3.54 8.07
CA ASN A 213 -22.93 -4.67 8.61
C ASN A 213 -22.01 -5.74 9.22
N LYS A 214 -20.74 -5.78 8.78
CA LYS A 214 -19.75 -6.82 9.17
C LYS A 214 -20.24 -8.25 8.91
N THR A 215 -21.07 -8.40 7.89
CA THR A 215 -21.66 -9.66 7.46
C THR A 215 -20.73 -10.38 6.48
N HIS A 216 -20.97 -11.66 6.28
CA HIS A 216 -20.34 -12.41 5.19
C HIS A 216 -20.89 -11.94 3.82
N PRO A 217 -20.07 -11.85 2.75
CA PRO A 217 -20.56 -11.45 1.43
C PRO A 217 -21.79 -12.20 0.93
N GLU A 218 -21.87 -13.49 1.16
CA GLU A 218 -23.02 -14.30 0.74
C GLU A 218 -24.33 -13.86 1.43
N GLU A 219 -24.27 -13.42 2.69
CA GLU A 219 -25.46 -12.88 3.39
C GLU A 219 -25.98 -11.59 2.72
N GLU A 220 -25.10 -10.75 2.21
CA GLU A 220 -25.50 -9.55 1.49
C GLU A 220 -25.98 -9.88 0.06
N ILE A 221 -25.41 -10.91 -0.57
CA ILE A 221 -25.88 -11.43 -1.87
C ILE A 221 -27.29 -11.99 -1.75
N ASP A 222 -27.57 -12.79 -0.72
CA ASP A 222 -28.89 -13.37 -0.47
C ASP A 222 -29.97 -12.30 -0.32
N LYS A 223 -29.66 -11.15 0.28
CA LYS A 223 -30.62 -10.02 0.43
C LYS A 223 -31.04 -9.40 -0.90
N VAL A 224 -30.19 -9.49 -1.93
CA VAL A 224 -30.48 -8.92 -3.26
C VAL A 224 -30.86 -9.96 -4.30
N THR A 225 -30.93 -11.24 -3.91
CA THR A 225 -31.38 -12.35 -4.74
C THR A 225 -32.77 -12.80 -4.34
N THR A 226 -33.64 -13.00 -5.33
CA THR A 226 -35.02 -13.50 -5.10
C THR A 226 -35.23 -14.80 -5.86
N PRO A 227 -36.14 -15.69 -5.40
CA PRO A 227 -36.46 -16.91 -6.12
C PRO A 227 -36.81 -16.62 -7.58
N SER A 228 -36.13 -17.31 -8.51
CA SER A 228 -36.25 -17.11 -9.97
C SER A 228 -35.91 -15.72 -10.50
N GLY A 229 -35.32 -14.86 -9.69
CA GLY A 229 -34.96 -13.49 -10.01
C GLY A 229 -33.85 -13.38 -11.07
N CYS A 230 -33.65 -12.17 -11.60
CA CYS A 230 -32.62 -11.90 -12.60
C CYS A 230 -31.20 -11.93 -11.99
N THR A 231 -31.05 -11.45 -10.75
CA THR A 231 -29.75 -11.38 -10.06
C THR A 231 -29.13 -12.77 -9.89
N ILE A 232 -29.88 -13.75 -9.38
CA ILE A 232 -29.35 -15.11 -9.19
C ILE A 232 -28.97 -15.77 -10.53
N LYS A 233 -29.72 -15.51 -11.60
CA LYS A 233 -29.37 -16.03 -12.94
C LYS A 233 -28.05 -15.45 -13.43
N GLY A 234 -27.80 -14.16 -13.20
CA GLY A 234 -26.54 -13.49 -13.54
C GLY A 234 -25.36 -14.07 -12.75
N ILE A 235 -25.54 -14.29 -11.45
CA ILE A 235 -24.50 -14.90 -10.58
C ILE A 235 -24.16 -16.31 -11.07
N ILE A 236 -25.15 -17.15 -11.32
CA ILE A 236 -24.95 -18.50 -11.84
C ILE A 236 -24.19 -18.50 -13.17
N GLU A 237 -24.53 -17.59 -14.08
CA GLU A 237 -23.83 -17.49 -15.37
C GLU A 237 -22.37 -17.04 -15.19
N MET A 238 -22.09 -16.08 -14.29
CA MET A 238 -20.73 -15.67 -13.98
C MET A 238 -19.91 -16.83 -13.40
N GLU A 239 -20.48 -17.62 -12.49
CA GLU A 239 -19.80 -18.81 -11.93
C GLU A 239 -19.60 -19.90 -12.99
N ASN A 240 -20.56 -20.14 -13.89
CA ASN A 240 -20.40 -21.06 -15.02
C ASN A 240 -19.25 -20.64 -15.96
N LYS A 241 -18.96 -19.34 -16.05
CA LYS A 241 -17.80 -18.79 -16.79
C LYS A 241 -16.52 -18.76 -15.94
N GLY A 242 -16.56 -19.23 -14.70
CA GLY A 242 -15.40 -19.42 -13.85
C GLY A 242 -14.91 -18.14 -13.16
N LEU A 243 -15.79 -17.21 -12.81
CA LEU A 243 -15.41 -15.94 -12.17
C LEU A 243 -14.56 -16.16 -10.92
N SER A 244 -15.06 -16.94 -9.96
CA SER A 244 -14.34 -17.21 -8.71
C SER A 244 -13.00 -17.90 -8.97
N SER A 245 -12.98 -18.90 -9.85
CA SER A 245 -11.76 -19.62 -10.24
C SER A 245 -10.72 -18.66 -10.86
N ALA A 246 -11.13 -17.78 -11.76
CA ALA A 246 -10.23 -16.83 -12.40
C ALA A 246 -9.56 -15.86 -11.39
N ILE A 247 -10.34 -15.35 -10.43
CA ILE A 247 -9.83 -14.46 -9.38
C ILE A 247 -8.84 -15.20 -8.48
N ILE A 248 -9.19 -16.40 -8.01
CA ILE A 248 -8.34 -17.22 -7.14
C ILE A 248 -7.03 -17.56 -7.84
N HIS A 249 -7.08 -18.05 -9.08
CA HIS A 249 -5.86 -18.37 -9.83
C HIS A 249 -5.02 -17.13 -10.14
N GLY A 250 -5.65 -15.98 -10.40
CA GLY A 250 -4.95 -14.70 -10.58
C GLY A 250 -4.13 -14.33 -9.34
N LEU A 251 -4.69 -14.43 -8.13
CA LEU A 251 -4.00 -14.17 -6.87
C LEU A 251 -2.84 -15.15 -6.66
N ILE A 252 -3.07 -16.45 -6.88
CA ILE A 252 -2.05 -17.49 -6.71
C ILE A 252 -0.89 -17.30 -7.69
N SER A 253 -1.17 -16.97 -8.95
CA SER A 253 -0.14 -16.75 -9.98
C SER A 253 0.81 -15.62 -9.62
N VAL A 254 0.31 -14.51 -9.07
CA VAL A 254 1.15 -13.39 -8.61
C VAL A 254 2.04 -13.84 -7.43
N SER A 255 1.52 -14.65 -6.51
CA SER A 255 2.29 -15.17 -5.38
C SER A 255 3.49 -15.99 -5.84
N TYR A 256 3.34 -16.87 -6.83
CA TYR A 256 4.44 -17.67 -7.38
C TYR A 256 5.45 -16.83 -8.15
N THR A 257 5.03 -15.83 -8.92
CA THR A 257 5.92 -14.96 -9.69
C THR A 257 6.91 -14.22 -8.79
N HIS A 258 6.47 -13.74 -7.63
CA HIS A 258 7.35 -13.08 -6.66
C HIS A 258 8.38 -14.02 -6.00
N LEU A 259 8.11 -15.32 -5.95
CA LEU A 259 9.05 -16.32 -5.43
C LEU A 259 10.13 -16.70 -6.45
N THR A 260 9.88 -16.51 -7.75
CA THR A 260 10.73 -16.95 -8.86
C THR A 260 11.48 -15.82 -9.56
N LEU A 261 11.19 -14.55 -9.25
CA LEU A 261 11.94 -13.43 -9.82
C LEU A 261 13.37 -13.45 -9.27
N PRO A 262 14.41 -13.55 -10.13
CA PRO A 262 15.78 -13.37 -9.69
C PRO A 262 15.94 -11.95 -9.14
N THR A 263 16.68 -11.80 -8.06
CA THR A 263 17.04 -10.52 -7.43
C THR A 263 17.94 -9.64 -8.32
N SER A 264 18.25 -10.09 -9.54
CA SER A 264 19.02 -9.36 -10.53
C SER A 264 18.37 -9.52 -11.91
N TYR A 265 17.79 -8.44 -12.45
CA TYR A 265 17.70 -8.28 -13.89
C TYR A 265 19.08 -7.79 -14.37
N PRO A 266 19.75 -8.46 -15.30
CA PRO A 266 20.86 -7.84 -16.00
C PRO A 266 20.31 -6.67 -16.82
N VAL A 267 21.00 -5.55 -16.76
CA VAL A 267 20.77 -4.32 -17.54
C VAL A 267 20.96 -4.62 -19.03
#